data_37d453675e49939cdb1c2fdc1c4923d7
#
_entry.id   37d453675e49939cdb1c2fdc1c4923d7
#
_cell.length_a   1.000
_cell.length_b   1.000
_cell.length_c   1.000
_cell.angle_alpha   90.00
_cell.angle_beta   90.00
_cell.angle_gamma   90.00
#
_symmetry.space_group_name_H-M   'P 1'
#
loop_
_entity.id
_entity.type
_entity.pdbx_description
1 polymer ?
#
loop_
_entity_poly.entity_id
_entity_poly.type
_entity_poly.pdbx_seq_one_letter_code
_entity_poly.pdbx_strand_id
1 'polypeptide(L)'
;METVVSGIRSTGNLHLGNYFGAIKNFLKMQRENNCYFFIADYHALTTHPKPDDLHGNIKQVLAEYLACGIDPEIATVFIQSDVPEVSELYLLLNMNAYVGELQRTTSFKEKIRKQPDNINAGLLTYPVLMAADIIIHKANKVPVGKDQEQNLEMTRKFARRFNMMYEVNYFPEPDAYNFGKELVKIPGLDGTGKMGKSEGNGIFLADSPSEIRKKVMRAVTDSGPTAHDQKLSEPLKNLFTIMSVVSEPSTIQYFRDKYASCEIRYGDLKKQLGEDIVKFTDPIRERIDEILSDHKYLSKVVTNGAEKARASASKTIREVRDIIGYKEFR
;
A
#
# COMPACT_ATOMS: atom_id res chain seq x y z
N MET A 1 -6.06 1.06 22.87
CA MET A 1 -5.88 0.73 21.44
C MET A 1 -5.72 2.03 20.69
N GLU A 2 -4.68 2.14 19.85
CA GLU A 2 -4.51 3.29 18.97
C GLU A 2 -5.37 3.14 17.71
N THR A 3 -5.77 4.26 17.11
CA THR A 3 -6.44 4.24 15.81
C THR A 3 -5.40 4.33 14.71
N VAL A 4 -5.41 3.33 13.82
CA VAL A 4 -4.49 3.22 12.67
C VAL A 4 -5.28 3.34 11.38
N VAL A 5 -4.85 4.19 10.47
CA VAL A 5 -5.47 4.35 9.14
C VAL A 5 -4.44 4.06 8.06
N SER A 6 -4.80 3.24 7.09
CA SER A 6 -3.98 2.99 5.91
C SER A 6 -4.84 2.74 4.68
N GLY A 7 -4.39 3.27 3.54
CA GLY A 7 -5.04 3.07 2.26
C GLY A 7 -4.12 2.45 1.23
N ILE A 8 -4.69 1.66 0.34
CA ILE A 8 -4.00 1.19 -0.85
C ILE A 8 -4.73 1.65 -2.11
N ARG A 9 -3.97 2.13 -3.09
CA ARG A 9 -4.56 2.56 -4.37
C ARG A 9 -5.08 1.36 -5.16
N SER A 10 -6.26 1.52 -5.75
CA SER A 10 -6.89 0.56 -6.67
C SER A 10 -6.22 0.57 -8.07
N THR A 11 -4.89 0.37 -8.12
CA THR A 11 -4.11 0.44 -9.36
C THR A 11 -3.51 -0.92 -9.73
N GLY A 12 -4.37 -1.91 -9.98
CA GLY A 12 -3.96 -3.26 -10.38
C GLY A 12 -3.48 -4.14 -9.21
N ASN A 13 -3.07 -5.36 -9.55
CA ASN A 13 -2.78 -6.44 -8.63
C ASN A 13 -1.64 -6.13 -7.65
N LEU A 14 -1.70 -6.75 -6.48
CA LEU A 14 -0.64 -6.68 -5.48
C LEU A 14 0.51 -7.61 -5.85
N HIS A 15 1.73 -7.14 -5.64
CA HIS A 15 2.94 -7.93 -5.85
C HIS A 15 3.62 -8.29 -4.52
N LEU A 16 4.60 -9.19 -4.55
CA LEU A 16 5.35 -9.62 -3.34
C LEU A 16 5.87 -8.43 -2.53
N GLY A 17 6.29 -7.35 -3.19
CA GLY A 17 6.73 -6.13 -2.52
C GLY A 17 5.62 -5.42 -1.71
N ASN A 18 4.35 -5.51 -2.14
CA ASN A 18 3.22 -5.01 -1.36
C ASN A 18 2.95 -5.91 -0.16
N TYR A 19 3.03 -7.23 -0.33
CA TYR A 19 2.81 -8.17 0.76
C TYR A 19 3.84 -7.99 1.87
N PHE A 20 5.13 -8.10 1.56
CA PHE A 20 6.19 -8.02 2.57
C PHE A 20 6.48 -6.60 3.06
N GLY A 21 6.21 -5.59 2.21
CA GLY A 21 6.43 -4.19 2.55
C GLY A 21 5.28 -3.51 3.31
N ALA A 22 4.06 -4.06 3.27
CA ALA A 22 2.90 -3.44 3.90
C ALA A 22 1.95 -4.46 4.54
N ILE A 23 1.39 -5.41 3.75
CA ILE A 23 0.27 -6.25 4.20
C ILE A 23 0.67 -7.10 5.40
N LYS A 24 1.84 -7.75 5.39
CA LYS A 24 2.36 -8.54 6.51
C LYS A 24 2.32 -7.76 7.84
N ASN A 25 2.59 -6.46 7.79
CA ASN A 25 2.53 -5.60 8.97
C ASN A 25 1.09 -5.25 9.35
N PHE A 26 0.19 -5.10 8.37
CA PHE A 26 -1.24 -4.87 8.65
C PHE A 26 -1.86 -6.06 9.38
N LEU A 27 -1.43 -7.31 9.07
CA LEU A 27 -1.88 -8.50 9.78
C LEU A 27 -1.53 -8.49 11.28
N LYS A 28 -0.41 -7.86 11.63
CA LYS A 28 -0.02 -7.68 13.03
C LYS A 28 -0.80 -6.53 13.66
N MET A 29 -0.86 -5.38 12.97
CA MET A 29 -1.53 -4.19 13.48
C MET A 29 -3.01 -4.39 13.75
N GLN A 30 -3.74 -5.13 12.90
CA GLN A 30 -5.17 -5.36 13.08
C GLN A 30 -5.52 -6.07 14.39
N ARG A 31 -4.58 -6.82 14.98
CA ARG A 31 -4.77 -7.53 16.25
C ARG A 31 -4.50 -6.65 17.47
N GLU A 32 -3.73 -5.57 17.30
CA GLU A 32 -3.21 -4.74 18.38
C GLU A 32 -3.90 -3.36 18.43
N ASN A 33 -4.55 -2.95 17.33
CA ASN A 33 -5.05 -1.59 17.14
C ASN A 33 -6.47 -1.58 16.54
N ASN A 34 -7.13 -0.41 16.63
CA ASN A 34 -8.36 -0.14 15.89
C ASN A 34 -7.98 0.30 14.47
N CYS A 35 -8.04 -0.63 13.50
CA CYS A 35 -7.52 -0.42 12.16
C CYS A 35 -8.63 -0.10 11.15
N TYR A 36 -8.40 0.94 10.35
CA TYR A 36 -9.18 1.34 9.18
C TYR A 36 -8.31 1.13 7.94
N PHE A 37 -8.65 0.11 7.14
CA PHE A 37 -7.95 -0.20 5.88
C PHE A 37 -8.88 0.06 4.72
N PHE A 38 -8.48 0.96 3.81
CA PHE A 38 -9.36 1.34 2.71
C PHE A 38 -8.72 1.18 1.34
N ILE A 39 -9.58 0.92 0.35
CA ILE A 39 -9.19 0.93 -1.06
C ILE A 39 -9.37 2.37 -1.55
N ALA A 40 -8.27 3.01 -1.92
CA ALA A 40 -8.18 4.44 -2.26
C ALA A 40 -8.57 4.70 -3.72
N ASP A 41 -9.85 4.64 -4.03
CA ASP A 41 -10.39 4.81 -5.37
C ASP A 41 -10.44 6.29 -5.80
N TYR A 42 -10.77 7.24 -4.92
CA TYR A 42 -10.65 8.67 -5.24
C TYR A 42 -9.22 9.05 -5.64
N HIS A 43 -8.22 8.53 -4.94
CA HIS A 43 -6.82 8.75 -5.29
C HIS A 43 -6.45 8.17 -6.67
N ALA A 44 -7.12 7.12 -7.12
CA ALA A 44 -6.90 6.51 -8.43
C ALA A 44 -7.43 7.42 -9.57
N LEU A 45 -8.46 8.23 -9.33
CA LEU A 45 -9.03 9.13 -10.34
C LEU A 45 -8.02 10.15 -10.88
N THR A 46 -6.94 10.43 -10.17
CA THR A 46 -5.88 11.34 -10.66
C THR A 46 -5.21 10.88 -11.94
N THR A 47 -5.37 9.61 -12.32
CA THR A 47 -4.83 9.02 -13.56
C THR A 47 -5.89 8.77 -14.62
N HIS A 48 -7.15 9.17 -14.38
CA HIS A 48 -8.30 9.00 -15.27
C HIS A 48 -8.45 7.55 -15.80
N PRO A 49 -8.55 6.53 -14.91
CA PRO A 49 -8.75 5.15 -15.32
C PRO A 49 -10.10 4.99 -16.04
N LYS A 50 -10.21 3.99 -16.92
CA LYS A 50 -11.51 3.63 -17.49
C LYS A 50 -12.42 3.11 -16.37
N PRO A 51 -13.76 3.33 -16.45
CA PRO A 51 -14.68 2.90 -15.39
C PRO A 51 -14.61 1.41 -15.08
N ASP A 52 -14.56 0.56 -16.10
CA ASP A 52 -14.48 -0.89 -15.92
C ASP A 52 -13.17 -1.33 -15.27
N ASP A 53 -12.05 -0.71 -15.66
CA ASP A 53 -10.73 -0.95 -15.06
C ASP A 53 -10.72 -0.51 -13.59
N LEU A 54 -11.32 0.63 -13.26
CA LEU A 54 -11.40 1.11 -11.88
C LEU A 54 -12.19 0.12 -11.00
N HIS A 55 -13.39 -0.27 -11.44
CA HIS A 55 -14.24 -1.21 -10.71
C HIS A 55 -13.55 -2.57 -10.54
N GLY A 56 -13.00 -3.12 -11.63
CA GLY A 56 -12.25 -4.37 -11.60
C GLY A 56 -11.06 -4.34 -10.65
N ASN A 57 -10.29 -3.26 -10.67
CA ASN A 57 -9.14 -3.07 -9.78
C ASN A 57 -9.53 -2.94 -8.30
N ILE A 58 -10.64 -2.24 -7.98
CA ILE A 58 -11.16 -2.15 -6.61
C ILE A 58 -11.49 -3.54 -6.09
N LYS A 59 -12.28 -4.31 -6.86
CA LYS A 59 -12.69 -5.67 -6.51
C LYS A 59 -11.48 -6.59 -6.31
N GLN A 60 -10.51 -6.52 -7.23
CA GLN A 60 -9.28 -7.32 -7.18
C GLN A 60 -8.46 -7.02 -5.93
N VAL A 61 -8.16 -5.74 -5.65
CA VAL A 61 -7.36 -5.33 -4.49
C VAL A 61 -8.05 -5.69 -3.17
N LEU A 62 -9.39 -5.56 -3.10
CA LEU A 62 -10.16 -5.99 -1.94
C LEU A 62 -10.02 -7.50 -1.71
N ALA A 63 -10.20 -8.32 -2.75
CA ALA A 63 -10.05 -9.77 -2.65
C ALA A 63 -8.63 -10.17 -2.23
N GLU A 64 -7.62 -9.51 -2.77
CA GLU A 64 -6.22 -9.73 -2.41
C GLU A 64 -5.93 -9.36 -0.94
N TYR A 65 -6.51 -8.28 -0.41
CA TYR A 65 -6.40 -7.92 1.01
C TYR A 65 -6.95 -9.02 1.90
N LEU A 66 -8.17 -9.48 1.61
CA LEU A 66 -8.85 -10.52 2.37
C LEU A 66 -8.12 -11.86 2.24
N ALA A 67 -7.66 -12.23 1.05
CA ALA A 67 -6.90 -13.45 0.81
C ALA A 67 -5.55 -13.47 1.55
N CYS A 68 -4.91 -12.31 1.69
CA CYS A 68 -3.69 -12.17 2.49
C CYS A 68 -3.92 -12.28 4.00
N GLY A 69 -5.19 -12.30 4.48
CA GLY A 69 -5.53 -12.47 5.88
C GLY A 69 -5.95 -11.20 6.61
N ILE A 70 -6.24 -10.10 5.90
CA ILE A 70 -6.94 -8.97 6.51
C ILE A 70 -8.34 -9.46 6.89
N ASP A 71 -8.66 -9.37 8.18
CA ASP A 71 -9.90 -9.88 8.75
C ASP A 71 -10.91 -8.74 8.95
N PRO A 72 -12.03 -8.73 8.19
CA PRO A 72 -13.05 -7.68 8.27
C PRO A 72 -13.87 -7.70 9.57
N GLU A 73 -13.75 -8.76 10.39
CA GLU A 73 -14.40 -8.82 11.69
C GLU A 73 -13.63 -8.00 12.75
N ILE A 74 -12.28 -7.89 12.60
CA ILE A 74 -11.43 -7.17 13.55
C ILE A 74 -10.90 -5.84 13.02
N ALA A 75 -10.77 -5.68 11.70
CA ALA A 75 -10.39 -4.44 11.04
C ALA A 75 -11.57 -3.87 10.23
N THR A 76 -11.70 -2.56 10.16
CA THR A 76 -12.66 -1.90 9.28
C THR A 76 -12.09 -1.84 7.86
N VAL A 77 -12.62 -2.66 6.95
CA VAL A 77 -12.19 -2.73 5.55
C VAL A 77 -13.27 -2.12 4.66
N PHE A 78 -12.94 -1.06 3.91
CA PHE A 78 -13.94 -0.31 3.13
C PHE A 78 -13.36 0.29 1.85
N ILE A 79 -14.24 0.77 0.97
CA ILE A 79 -13.86 1.56 -0.21
C ILE A 79 -13.97 3.03 0.17
N GLN A 80 -12.98 3.85 -0.18
CA GLN A 80 -12.92 5.27 0.20
C GLN A 80 -14.17 6.03 -0.23
N SER A 81 -14.66 5.81 -1.45
CA SER A 81 -15.87 6.48 -1.98
C SER A 81 -17.17 6.10 -1.28
N ASP A 82 -17.18 5.00 -0.53
CA ASP A 82 -18.33 4.61 0.29
C ASP A 82 -18.45 5.45 1.57
N VAL A 83 -17.49 6.35 1.84
CA VAL A 83 -17.49 7.27 3.00
C VAL A 83 -17.48 8.72 2.47
N PRO A 84 -18.62 9.26 2.03
CA PRO A 84 -18.71 10.59 1.43
C PRO A 84 -18.25 11.73 2.34
N GLU A 85 -18.25 11.52 3.65
CA GLU A 85 -17.75 12.45 4.67
C GLU A 85 -16.28 12.83 4.46
N VAL A 86 -15.49 11.93 3.88
CA VAL A 86 -14.10 12.20 3.48
C VAL A 86 -14.05 13.35 2.48
N SER A 87 -14.96 13.36 1.50
CA SER A 87 -15.02 14.42 0.49
C SER A 87 -15.39 15.78 1.08
N GLU A 88 -16.25 15.81 2.09
CA GLU A 88 -16.57 17.04 2.80
C GLU A 88 -15.37 17.56 3.60
N LEU A 89 -14.73 16.69 4.39
CA LEU A 89 -13.53 17.09 5.13
C LEU A 89 -12.41 17.54 4.18
N TYR A 90 -12.21 16.83 3.08
CA TYR A 90 -11.28 17.25 2.04
C TYR A 90 -11.57 18.65 1.51
N LEU A 91 -12.84 18.97 1.23
CA LEU A 91 -13.24 20.31 0.80
C LEU A 91 -12.89 21.36 1.86
N LEU A 92 -13.24 21.10 3.12
CA LEU A 92 -12.98 22.03 4.24
C LEU A 92 -11.47 22.26 4.44
N LEU A 93 -10.66 21.20 4.36
CA LEU A 93 -9.21 21.31 4.45
C LEU A 93 -8.59 22.06 3.25
N ASN A 94 -9.16 21.93 2.05
CA ASN A 94 -8.69 22.69 0.87
C ASN A 94 -8.83 24.19 1.07
N MET A 95 -9.86 24.68 1.79
CA MET A 95 -10.00 26.11 2.08
C MET A 95 -8.85 26.64 2.94
N ASN A 96 -8.09 25.76 3.54
CA ASN A 96 -6.98 26.03 4.44
C ASN A 96 -5.62 25.53 3.88
N ALA A 97 -5.59 25.06 2.64
CA ALA A 97 -4.40 24.56 1.98
C ALA A 97 -3.75 25.62 1.08
N TYR A 98 -2.51 25.99 1.37
CA TYR A 98 -1.81 27.00 0.58
C TYR A 98 -1.18 26.38 -0.67
N VAL A 99 -1.53 26.92 -1.83
CA VAL A 99 -1.07 26.45 -3.16
C VAL A 99 0.46 26.36 -3.22
N GLY A 100 1.18 27.37 -2.72
CA GLY A 100 2.63 27.35 -2.71
C GLY A 100 3.27 26.26 -1.83
N GLU A 101 2.57 25.79 -0.79
CA GLU A 101 3.02 24.63 0.00
C GLU A 101 2.81 23.33 -0.78
N LEU A 102 1.64 23.15 -1.39
CA LEU A 102 1.28 21.98 -2.18
C LEU A 102 2.22 21.80 -3.38
N GLN A 103 2.53 22.87 -4.11
CA GLN A 103 3.45 22.86 -5.25
C GLN A 103 4.88 22.46 -4.88
N ARG A 104 5.30 22.66 -3.63
CA ARG A 104 6.64 22.31 -3.15
C ARG A 104 6.78 20.85 -2.75
N THR A 105 5.68 20.10 -2.63
CA THR A 105 5.73 18.69 -2.23
C THR A 105 6.47 17.83 -3.27
N THR A 106 7.28 16.89 -2.79
CA THR A 106 8.00 15.94 -3.64
C THR A 106 7.01 15.08 -4.42
N SER A 107 5.93 14.64 -3.75
CA SER A 107 4.87 13.84 -4.36
C SER A 107 4.22 14.51 -5.56
N PHE A 108 3.95 15.83 -5.51
CA PHE A 108 3.44 16.57 -6.65
C PHE A 108 4.46 16.63 -7.79
N LYS A 109 5.71 17.02 -7.48
CA LYS A 109 6.79 17.12 -8.48
C LYS A 109 7.06 15.80 -9.20
N GLU A 110 7.03 14.67 -8.48
CA GLU A 110 7.21 13.36 -9.10
C GLU A 110 6.03 12.96 -9.98
N LYS A 111 4.80 13.23 -9.53
CA LYS A 111 3.60 12.88 -10.29
C LYS A 111 3.50 13.66 -11.60
N ILE A 112 3.77 14.96 -11.61
CA ILE A 112 3.74 15.77 -12.85
C ILE A 112 4.83 15.33 -13.85
N ARG A 113 5.96 14.82 -13.38
CA ARG A 113 7.00 14.25 -14.27
C ARG A 113 6.54 12.95 -14.94
N LYS A 114 5.78 12.13 -14.20
CA LYS A 114 5.30 10.83 -14.70
C LYS A 114 4.10 10.95 -15.64
N GLN A 115 3.31 12.02 -15.52
CA GLN A 115 2.12 12.26 -16.36
C GLN A 115 2.03 13.74 -16.79
N PRO A 116 2.95 14.22 -17.63
CA PRO A 116 3.04 15.62 -18.01
C PRO A 116 1.80 16.14 -18.78
N ASP A 117 1.11 15.25 -19.49
CA ASP A 117 -0.07 15.57 -20.28
C ASP A 117 -1.38 15.61 -19.46
N ASN A 118 -1.32 15.20 -18.20
CA ASN A 118 -2.48 15.16 -17.30
C ASN A 118 -2.14 15.76 -15.93
N ILE A 119 -1.82 17.05 -15.91
CA ILE A 119 -1.57 17.79 -14.65
C ILE A 119 -2.87 18.39 -14.16
N ASN A 120 -3.63 17.63 -13.38
CA ASN A 120 -4.90 18.02 -12.83
C ASN A 120 -4.83 18.49 -11.37
N ALA A 121 -5.89 19.17 -10.89
CA ALA A 121 -5.97 19.68 -9.52
C ALA A 121 -5.83 18.58 -8.45
N GLY A 122 -6.33 17.37 -8.72
CA GLY A 122 -6.21 16.23 -7.82
C GLY A 122 -4.76 15.81 -7.54
N LEU A 123 -3.84 16.03 -8.49
CA LEU A 123 -2.41 15.81 -8.24
C LEU A 123 -1.84 16.83 -7.26
N LEU A 124 -2.26 18.09 -7.37
CA LEU A 124 -1.82 19.16 -6.47
C LEU A 124 -2.37 18.96 -5.06
N THR A 125 -3.67 18.65 -4.95
CA THR A 125 -4.39 18.55 -3.68
C THR A 125 -4.37 17.13 -3.09
N TYR A 126 -3.60 16.21 -3.69
CA TYR A 126 -3.41 14.85 -3.19
C TYR A 126 -3.06 14.78 -1.69
N PRO A 127 -2.13 15.63 -1.14
CA PRO A 127 -1.83 15.60 0.29
C PRO A 127 -3.00 16.02 1.17
N VAL A 128 -3.92 16.84 0.66
CA VAL A 128 -5.12 17.28 1.38
C VAL A 128 -6.14 16.14 1.48
N LEU A 129 -6.34 15.38 0.39
CA LEU A 129 -7.21 14.21 0.40
C LEU A 129 -6.65 13.14 1.35
N MET A 130 -5.35 12.86 1.28
CA MET A 130 -4.71 11.92 2.21
C MET A 130 -4.85 12.37 3.66
N ALA A 131 -4.75 13.67 3.94
CA ALA A 131 -4.98 14.20 5.28
C ALA A 131 -6.43 13.97 5.74
N ALA A 132 -7.41 14.21 4.86
CA ALA A 132 -8.81 13.95 5.15
C ALA A 132 -9.06 12.47 5.50
N ASP A 133 -8.53 11.53 4.70
CA ASP A 133 -8.63 10.09 4.96
C ASP A 133 -8.12 9.71 6.37
N ILE A 134 -7.04 10.34 6.79
CA ILE A 134 -6.37 10.02 8.06
C ILE A 134 -7.10 10.63 9.25
N ILE A 135 -7.33 11.96 9.20
CA ILE A 135 -7.83 12.67 10.40
C ILE A 135 -9.34 12.55 10.58
N ILE A 136 -10.10 12.12 9.56
CA ILE A 136 -11.54 11.87 9.70
C ILE A 136 -11.83 10.77 10.73
N HIS A 137 -10.94 9.80 10.86
CA HIS A 137 -11.01 8.75 11.87
C HIS A 137 -10.19 9.06 13.13
N LYS A 138 -9.69 10.30 13.26
CA LYS A 138 -8.80 10.73 14.38
C LYS A 138 -7.63 9.77 14.58
N ALA A 139 -6.99 9.35 13.50
CA ALA A 139 -5.89 8.41 13.55
C ALA A 139 -4.71 8.94 14.36
N ASN A 140 -4.15 8.07 15.20
CA ASN A 140 -2.94 8.34 15.97
C ASN A 140 -1.68 7.88 15.24
N LYS A 141 -1.82 6.83 14.42
CA LYS A 141 -0.71 6.18 13.71
C LYS A 141 -1.07 5.91 12.25
N VAL A 142 -0.09 6.12 11.39
CA VAL A 142 -0.22 5.84 9.95
C VAL A 142 0.97 5.02 9.49
N PRO A 143 0.77 3.80 8.97
CA PRO A 143 1.85 2.98 8.42
C PRO A 143 2.27 3.54 7.06
N VAL A 144 3.34 4.30 7.03
CA VAL A 144 3.86 4.92 5.81
C VAL A 144 5.30 4.52 5.54
N GLY A 145 5.62 4.34 4.26
CA GLY A 145 7.01 4.28 3.80
C GLY A 145 7.66 5.67 3.79
N LYS A 146 8.98 5.71 3.69
CA LYS A 146 9.76 6.96 3.65
C LYS A 146 9.30 7.94 2.56
N ASP A 147 8.83 7.43 1.45
CA ASP A 147 8.29 8.21 0.33
C ASP A 147 6.99 8.97 0.68
N GLN A 148 6.28 8.54 1.72
CA GLN A 148 5.04 9.16 2.20
C GLN A 148 5.23 10.02 3.47
N GLU A 149 6.41 10.06 4.06
CA GLU A 149 6.67 10.83 5.28
C GLU A 149 6.32 12.33 5.12
N GLN A 150 6.61 12.90 3.94
CA GLN A 150 6.26 14.29 3.65
C GLN A 150 4.74 14.52 3.62
N ASN A 151 3.97 13.57 3.06
CA ASN A 151 2.52 13.68 3.04
C ASN A 151 1.92 13.54 4.46
N LEU A 152 2.53 12.71 5.31
CA LEU A 152 2.14 12.60 6.71
C LEU A 152 2.46 13.89 7.47
N GLU A 153 3.60 14.53 7.21
CA GLU A 153 3.91 15.84 7.77
C GLU A 153 2.92 16.93 7.31
N MET A 154 2.47 16.87 6.06
CA MET A 154 1.38 17.75 5.58
C MET A 154 0.08 17.48 6.35
N THR A 155 -0.23 16.22 6.64
CA THR A 155 -1.40 15.86 7.46
C THR A 155 -1.34 16.50 8.84
N ARG A 156 -0.19 16.42 9.53
CA ARG A 156 0.03 17.10 10.82
C ARG A 156 -0.16 18.61 10.72
N LYS A 157 0.36 19.22 9.65
CA LYS A 157 0.18 20.67 9.40
C LYS A 157 -1.28 21.05 9.26
N PHE A 158 -2.09 20.26 8.51
CA PHE A 158 -3.51 20.52 8.38
C PHE A 158 -4.26 20.35 9.70
N ALA A 159 -3.97 19.30 10.47
CA ALA A 159 -4.55 19.08 11.80
C ALA A 159 -4.23 20.25 12.75
N ARG A 160 -2.95 20.61 12.84
CA ARG A 160 -2.46 21.73 13.69
C ARG A 160 -3.07 23.04 13.25
N ARG A 161 -3.13 23.34 11.96
CA ARG A 161 -3.69 24.58 11.41
C ARG A 161 -5.17 24.71 11.68
N PHE A 162 -5.93 23.60 11.55
CA PHE A 162 -7.34 23.56 11.94
C PHE A 162 -7.49 23.88 13.45
N ASN A 163 -6.75 23.17 14.29
CA ASN A 163 -6.81 23.37 15.74
C ASN A 163 -6.48 24.80 16.14
N MET A 164 -5.44 25.40 15.55
CA MET A 164 -5.05 26.79 15.81
C MET A 164 -6.08 27.80 15.30
N MET A 165 -6.64 27.58 14.10
CA MET A 165 -7.57 28.53 13.49
C MET A 165 -8.88 28.66 14.27
N TYR A 166 -9.33 27.55 14.87
CA TYR A 166 -10.57 27.50 15.63
C TYR A 166 -10.36 27.43 17.16
N GLU A 167 -9.10 27.59 17.61
CA GLU A 167 -8.72 27.60 19.04
C GLU A 167 -9.20 26.32 19.77
N VAL A 168 -9.06 25.16 19.13
CA VAL A 168 -9.47 23.85 19.66
C VAL A 168 -8.30 22.86 19.70
N ASN A 169 -8.42 21.83 20.51
CA ASN A 169 -7.56 20.64 20.44
C ASN A 169 -8.39 19.44 19.96
N TYR A 170 -8.70 19.43 18.67
CA TYR A 170 -9.69 18.50 18.09
C TYR A 170 -9.06 17.38 17.28
N PHE A 171 -8.22 17.70 16.29
CA PHE A 171 -7.53 16.70 15.50
C PHE A 171 -6.18 16.34 16.12
N PRO A 172 -5.89 15.02 16.30
CA PRO A 172 -4.56 14.57 16.67
C PRO A 172 -3.56 14.83 15.54
N GLU A 173 -2.30 14.98 15.87
CA GLU A 173 -1.20 14.95 14.90
C GLU A 173 -0.72 13.49 14.76
N PRO A 174 -1.00 12.80 13.66
CA PRO A 174 -0.68 11.39 13.55
C PRO A 174 0.82 11.14 13.41
N ASP A 175 1.30 10.10 14.08
CA ASP A 175 2.68 9.64 13.95
C ASP A 175 2.81 8.56 12.87
N ALA A 176 4.01 8.46 12.28
CA ALA A 176 4.36 7.32 11.46
C ALA A 176 4.39 6.05 12.32
N TYR A 177 3.70 5.00 11.88
CA TYR A 177 3.84 3.69 12.52
C TYR A 177 5.21 3.12 12.19
N ASN A 178 6.02 2.89 13.22
CA ASN A 178 7.37 2.39 13.04
C ASN A 178 7.37 0.85 13.09
N PHE A 179 7.67 0.22 11.96
CA PHE A 179 7.78 -1.24 11.85
C PHE A 179 9.14 -1.79 12.29
N GLY A 180 10.04 -0.95 12.80
CA GLY A 180 11.39 -1.35 13.17
C GLY A 180 12.19 -1.89 11.97
N LYS A 181 12.93 -3.00 12.20
CA LYS A 181 13.75 -3.67 11.16
C LYS A 181 12.96 -4.64 10.28
N GLU A 182 11.65 -4.80 10.50
CA GLU A 182 10.82 -5.82 9.84
C GLU A 182 10.40 -5.44 8.39
N LEU A 183 10.62 -4.19 7.96
CA LEU A 183 10.32 -3.77 6.60
C LEU A 183 11.34 -4.31 5.60
N VAL A 184 10.97 -5.39 4.93
CA VAL A 184 11.77 -5.92 3.82
C VAL A 184 11.35 -5.24 2.52
N LYS A 185 12.26 -4.48 1.92
CA LYS A 185 12.06 -3.96 0.56
C LYS A 185 12.35 -5.08 -0.43
N ILE A 186 11.32 -5.55 -1.13
CA ILE A 186 11.48 -6.57 -2.17
C ILE A 186 11.93 -5.89 -3.47
N PRO A 187 13.10 -6.30 -4.00
CA PRO A 187 13.61 -5.77 -5.27
C PRO A 187 12.87 -6.34 -6.47
N GLY A 188 13.00 -5.66 -7.62
CA GLY A 188 12.52 -6.16 -8.90
C GLY A 188 13.40 -7.28 -9.47
N LEU A 189 12.85 -8.05 -10.40
CA LEU A 189 13.56 -9.14 -11.12
C LEU A 189 14.51 -8.61 -12.19
N ASP A 190 14.45 -7.34 -12.53
CA ASP A 190 15.27 -6.64 -13.53
C ASP A 190 16.68 -6.27 -13.05
N GLY A 191 17.03 -6.64 -11.83
CA GLY A 191 18.33 -6.33 -11.23
C GLY A 191 18.47 -4.89 -10.74
N THR A 192 17.43 -4.07 -10.90
CA THR A 192 17.39 -2.68 -10.44
C THR A 192 16.62 -2.57 -9.11
N GLY A 193 16.25 -1.40 -8.70
CA GLY A 193 15.67 -1.08 -7.42
C GLY A 193 14.41 -1.85 -6.99
N LYS A 194 13.38 -1.14 -6.55
CA LYS A 194 12.18 -1.69 -5.94
C LYS A 194 11.27 -2.36 -6.98
N MET A 195 10.65 -3.48 -6.60
CA MET A 195 9.56 -4.10 -7.36
C MET A 195 8.40 -3.12 -7.53
N GLY A 196 7.94 -2.94 -8.75
CA GLY A 196 6.89 -1.97 -9.08
C GLY A 196 5.83 -2.54 -10.01
N LYS A 197 4.59 -2.03 -9.89
CA LYS A 197 3.45 -2.48 -10.71
C LYS A 197 3.62 -2.12 -12.19
N SER A 198 4.16 -0.94 -12.49
CA SER A 198 4.35 -0.41 -13.84
C SER A 198 5.70 -0.74 -14.48
N GLU A 199 6.63 -1.31 -13.72
CA GLU A 199 8.01 -1.51 -14.16
C GLU A 199 8.21 -2.84 -14.91
N GLY A 200 7.20 -3.71 -14.93
CA GLY A 200 7.29 -5.04 -15.57
C GLY A 200 8.25 -6.02 -14.86
N ASN A 201 8.74 -5.66 -13.68
CA ASN A 201 9.75 -6.38 -12.91
C ASN A 201 9.18 -7.12 -11.69
N GLY A 202 7.83 -7.19 -11.58
CA GLY A 202 7.13 -7.68 -10.40
C GLY A 202 6.54 -9.07 -10.56
N ILE A 203 6.45 -9.78 -9.43
CA ILE A 203 5.66 -11.01 -9.28
C ILE A 203 4.41 -10.66 -8.49
N PHE A 204 3.24 -10.87 -9.10
CA PHE A 204 1.96 -10.58 -8.49
C PHE A 204 1.45 -11.78 -7.69
N LEU A 205 0.65 -11.52 -6.64
CA LEU A 205 0.08 -12.58 -5.79
C LEU A 205 -0.92 -13.46 -6.57
N ALA A 206 -1.56 -12.89 -7.59
CA ALA A 206 -2.50 -13.59 -8.46
C ALA A 206 -1.84 -14.21 -9.71
N ASP A 207 -0.52 -14.09 -9.90
CA ASP A 207 0.16 -14.74 -11.02
C ASP A 207 0.00 -16.27 -10.96
N SER A 208 -0.24 -16.90 -12.10
CA SER A 208 -0.25 -18.36 -12.20
C SER A 208 1.15 -18.96 -11.94
N PRO A 209 1.24 -20.20 -11.48
CA PRO A 209 2.53 -20.88 -11.29
C PRO A 209 3.43 -20.86 -12.53
N SER A 210 2.84 -20.97 -13.72
CA SER A 210 3.57 -20.93 -15.00
C SER A 210 4.15 -19.52 -15.28
N GLU A 211 3.39 -18.46 -14.98
CA GLU A 211 3.86 -17.08 -15.12
C GLU A 211 4.98 -16.76 -14.14
N ILE A 212 4.85 -17.17 -12.88
CA ILE A 212 5.88 -17.00 -11.86
C ILE A 212 7.19 -17.63 -12.33
N ARG A 213 7.16 -18.91 -12.72
CA ARG A 213 8.35 -19.62 -13.22
C ARG A 213 8.96 -18.88 -14.42
N LYS A 214 8.15 -18.46 -15.37
CA LYS A 214 8.60 -17.72 -16.55
C LYS A 214 9.24 -16.37 -16.19
N LYS A 215 8.65 -15.62 -15.26
CA LYS A 215 9.19 -14.34 -14.78
C LYS A 215 10.52 -14.54 -14.06
N VAL A 216 10.60 -15.50 -13.13
CA VAL A 216 11.82 -15.78 -12.37
C VAL A 216 12.95 -16.29 -13.26
N MET A 217 12.65 -17.14 -14.24
CA MET A 217 13.68 -17.60 -15.20
C MET A 217 14.30 -16.46 -16.04
N ARG A 218 13.57 -15.36 -16.24
CA ARG A 218 14.04 -14.15 -16.94
C ARG A 218 14.75 -13.15 -16.02
N ALA A 219 14.76 -13.39 -14.71
CA ALA A 219 15.42 -12.48 -13.77
C ALA A 219 16.89 -12.25 -14.15
N VAL A 220 17.34 -11.02 -13.96
CA VAL A 220 18.72 -10.63 -14.29
C VAL A 220 19.70 -11.26 -13.31
N THR A 221 20.81 -11.76 -13.83
CA THR A 221 21.97 -12.28 -13.11
C THR A 221 23.26 -11.74 -13.74
N ASP A 222 24.38 -11.90 -13.05
CA ASP A 222 25.70 -11.63 -13.61
C ASP A 222 26.27 -12.86 -14.37
N SER A 223 27.54 -12.80 -14.76
CA SER A 223 28.25 -13.90 -15.44
C SER A 223 28.75 -15.00 -14.52
N GLY A 224 28.53 -14.88 -13.23
CA GLY A 224 29.01 -15.83 -12.21
C GLY A 224 30.25 -15.35 -11.44
N PRO A 225 30.50 -15.97 -10.25
CA PRO A 225 31.69 -15.66 -9.49
C PRO A 225 32.95 -16.17 -10.20
N THR A 226 34.00 -15.36 -10.17
CA THR A 226 35.32 -15.67 -10.75
C THR A 226 36.37 -16.01 -9.69
N ALA A 227 36.04 -15.80 -8.43
CA ALA A 227 36.91 -16.08 -7.30
C ALA A 227 36.07 -16.61 -6.11
N HIS A 228 36.68 -17.48 -5.29
CA HIS A 228 36.06 -17.94 -4.05
C HIS A 228 35.70 -16.76 -3.15
N ASP A 229 34.57 -16.87 -2.44
CA ASP A 229 34.04 -15.87 -1.51
C ASP A 229 33.85 -14.47 -2.12
N GLN A 230 33.70 -14.38 -3.45
CA GLN A 230 33.41 -13.13 -4.13
C GLN A 230 32.12 -12.51 -3.59
N LYS A 231 32.10 -11.18 -3.44
CA LYS A 231 30.89 -10.46 -3.03
C LYS A 231 29.80 -10.60 -4.09
N LEU A 232 28.57 -10.81 -3.63
CA LEU A 232 27.40 -10.85 -4.50
C LEU A 232 27.25 -9.56 -5.29
N SER A 233 26.98 -9.67 -6.57
CA SER A 233 26.52 -8.55 -7.40
C SER A 233 25.14 -8.06 -6.99
N GLU A 234 24.75 -6.85 -7.37
CA GLU A 234 23.42 -6.32 -7.03
C GLU A 234 22.26 -7.21 -7.54
N PRO A 235 22.27 -7.72 -8.80
CA PRO A 235 21.22 -8.64 -9.23
C PRO A 235 21.11 -9.90 -8.37
N LEU A 236 22.24 -10.47 -7.97
CA LEU A 236 22.26 -11.66 -7.09
C LEU A 236 21.76 -11.33 -5.67
N LYS A 237 22.18 -10.19 -5.10
CA LYS A 237 21.64 -9.72 -3.81
C LYS A 237 20.12 -9.60 -3.87
N ASN A 238 19.57 -9.11 -4.99
CA ASN A 238 18.14 -8.99 -5.21
C ASN A 238 17.46 -10.36 -5.16
N LEU A 239 17.99 -11.38 -5.89
CA LEU A 239 17.41 -12.72 -5.84
C LEU A 239 17.50 -13.35 -4.43
N PHE A 240 18.65 -13.22 -3.76
CA PHE A 240 18.79 -13.71 -2.38
C PHE A 240 17.89 -12.95 -1.39
N THR A 241 17.60 -11.68 -1.64
CA THR A 241 16.63 -10.91 -0.85
C THR A 241 15.21 -11.46 -1.01
N ILE A 242 14.82 -11.81 -2.25
CA ILE A 242 13.52 -12.48 -2.47
C ILE A 242 13.51 -13.86 -1.80
N MET A 243 14.58 -14.67 -1.98
CA MET A 243 14.71 -15.98 -1.31
C MET A 243 14.57 -15.86 0.20
N SER A 244 15.12 -14.80 0.81
CA SER A 244 15.10 -14.64 2.28
C SER A 244 13.69 -14.53 2.87
N VAL A 245 12.68 -14.28 2.06
CA VAL A 245 11.28 -14.12 2.51
C VAL A 245 10.36 -15.26 2.06
N VAL A 246 10.80 -16.12 1.11
CA VAL A 246 9.98 -17.22 0.58
C VAL A 246 10.62 -18.58 0.67
N SER A 247 11.96 -18.67 0.80
CA SER A 247 12.71 -19.95 0.79
C SER A 247 13.12 -20.38 2.19
N GLU A 248 13.32 -21.67 2.36
CA GLU A 248 13.85 -22.22 3.60
C GLU A 248 15.32 -21.80 3.82
N PRO A 249 15.75 -21.55 5.07
CA PRO A 249 17.12 -21.11 5.37
C PRO A 249 18.20 -22.06 4.80
N SER A 250 17.96 -23.37 4.82
CA SER A 250 18.87 -24.38 4.27
C SER A 250 19.06 -24.25 2.76
N THR A 251 18.00 -23.92 2.03
CA THR A 251 18.04 -23.67 0.58
C THR A 251 18.86 -22.42 0.27
N ILE A 252 18.66 -21.37 1.03
CA ILE A 252 19.43 -20.12 0.88
C ILE A 252 20.92 -20.38 1.13
N GLN A 253 21.24 -21.11 2.21
CA GLN A 253 22.62 -21.44 2.55
C GLN A 253 23.27 -22.30 1.46
N TYR A 254 22.57 -23.31 0.94
CA TYR A 254 23.07 -24.16 -0.16
C TYR A 254 23.52 -23.30 -1.37
N PHE A 255 22.70 -22.37 -1.82
CA PHE A 255 23.06 -21.54 -2.97
C PHE A 255 24.13 -20.49 -2.65
N ARG A 256 24.23 -20.03 -1.40
CA ARG A 256 25.33 -19.18 -0.95
C ARG A 256 26.67 -19.94 -0.98
N ASP A 257 26.70 -21.19 -0.50
CA ASP A 257 27.89 -22.03 -0.51
C ASP A 257 28.32 -22.35 -1.94
N LYS A 258 27.36 -22.67 -2.82
CA LYS A 258 27.62 -22.87 -4.26
C LYS A 258 28.16 -21.61 -4.95
N TYR A 259 27.70 -20.42 -4.54
CA TYR A 259 28.27 -19.17 -5.06
C TYR A 259 29.70 -18.95 -4.53
N ALA A 260 29.93 -19.17 -3.25
CA ALA A 260 31.25 -19.02 -2.62
C ALA A 260 32.30 -19.97 -3.20
N SER A 261 31.91 -21.20 -3.57
CA SER A 261 32.78 -22.20 -4.21
C SER A 261 32.89 -22.04 -5.74
N CYS A 262 32.31 -21.00 -6.36
CA CYS A 262 32.24 -20.81 -7.81
C CYS A 262 31.51 -21.96 -8.56
N GLU A 263 30.64 -22.71 -7.90
CA GLU A 263 29.89 -23.84 -8.47
C GLU A 263 28.42 -23.53 -8.74
N ILE A 264 27.99 -22.29 -8.54
CA ILE A 264 26.59 -21.90 -8.69
C ILE A 264 26.11 -22.06 -10.13
N ARG A 265 24.93 -22.65 -10.29
CA ARG A 265 24.19 -22.68 -11.55
C ARG A 265 22.96 -21.80 -11.42
N TYR A 266 22.95 -20.66 -12.09
CA TYR A 266 21.82 -19.71 -11.98
C TYR A 266 20.49 -20.29 -12.48
N GLY A 267 20.53 -21.23 -13.40
CA GLY A 267 19.33 -21.96 -13.81
C GLY A 267 18.68 -22.72 -12.65
N ASP A 268 19.48 -23.37 -11.81
CA ASP A 268 18.99 -24.13 -10.66
C ASP A 268 18.51 -23.19 -9.54
N LEU A 269 19.26 -22.10 -9.27
CA LEU A 269 18.83 -21.04 -8.34
C LEU A 269 17.47 -20.48 -8.73
N LYS A 270 17.29 -20.09 -10.01
CA LYS A 270 16.05 -19.51 -10.52
C LYS A 270 14.89 -20.52 -10.49
N LYS A 271 15.14 -21.78 -10.84
CA LYS A 271 14.12 -22.83 -10.72
C LYS A 271 13.64 -22.97 -9.29
N GLN A 272 14.58 -23.13 -8.34
CA GLN A 272 14.24 -23.26 -6.92
C GLN A 272 13.47 -22.04 -6.40
N LEU A 273 13.97 -20.83 -6.69
CA LEU A 273 13.29 -19.61 -6.29
C LEU A 273 11.87 -19.54 -6.88
N GLY A 274 11.69 -19.95 -8.14
CA GLY A 274 10.37 -20.02 -8.77
C GLY A 274 9.41 -20.94 -8.04
N GLU A 275 9.86 -22.14 -7.66
CA GLU A 275 9.03 -23.09 -6.89
C GLU A 275 8.74 -22.57 -5.48
N ASP A 276 9.70 -21.95 -4.80
CA ASP A 276 9.49 -21.37 -3.47
C ASP A 276 8.47 -20.24 -3.50
N ILE A 277 8.52 -19.38 -4.53
CA ILE A 277 7.52 -18.32 -4.74
C ILE A 277 6.15 -18.93 -5.01
N VAL A 278 6.05 -19.93 -5.90
CA VAL A 278 4.78 -20.62 -6.18
C VAL A 278 4.20 -21.22 -4.91
N LYS A 279 5.02 -21.95 -4.13
CA LYS A 279 4.58 -22.53 -2.84
C LYS A 279 4.04 -21.46 -1.88
N PHE A 280 4.63 -20.26 -1.89
CA PHE A 280 4.19 -19.15 -1.05
C PHE A 280 2.91 -18.49 -1.58
N THR A 281 2.80 -18.26 -2.90
CA THR A 281 1.69 -17.50 -3.48
C THR A 281 0.46 -18.34 -3.81
N ASP A 282 0.60 -19.63 -4.07
CA ASP A 282 -0.49 -20.50 -4.53
C ASP A 282 -1.68 -20.54 -3.57
N PRO A 283 -1.48 -20.70 -2.23
CA PRO A 283 -2.60 -20.65 -1.29
C PRO A 283 -3.30 -19.27 -1.26
N ILE A 284 -2.54 -18.18 -1.48
CA ILE A 284 -3.10 -16.82 -1.54
C ILE A 284 -3.91 -16.66 -2.83
N ARG A 285 -3.38 -17.11 -3.96
CA ARG A 285 -4.05 -17.07 -5.27
C ARG A 285 -5.36 -17.85 -5.26
N GLU A 286 -5.34 -19.08 -4.76
CA GLU A 286 -6.56 -19.89 -4.63
C GLU A 286 -7.61 -19.18 -3.77
N ARG A 287 -7.19 -18.56 -2.67
CA ARG A 287 -8.08 -17.78 -1.83
C ARG A 287 -8.61 -16.52 -2.51
N ILE A 288 -7.79 -15.86 -3.35
CA ILE A 288 -8.25 -14.73 -4.19
C ILE A 288 -9.37 -15.20 -5.13
N ASP A 289 -9.17 -16.32 -5.83
CA ASP A 289 -10.16 -16.86 -6.79
C ASP A 289 -11.47 -17.23 -6.09
N GLU A 290 -11.41 -17.86 -4.91
CA GLU A 290 -12.58 -18.15 -4.08
C GLU A 290 -13.34 -16.88 -3.71
N ILE A 291 -12.65 -15.88 -3.17
CA ILE A 291 -13.26 -14.60 -2.73
C ILE A 291 -13.86 -13.85 -3.90
N LEU A 292 -13.18 -13.80 -5.06
CA LEU A 292 -13.68 -13.15 -6.26
C LEU A 292 -14.95 -13.80 -6.80
N SER A 293 -15.13 -15.10 -6.60
CA SER A 293 -16.32 -15.85 -6.99
C SER A 293 -17.49 -15.64 -6.02
N ASP A 294 -17.23 -15.29 -4.76
CA ASP A 294 -18.26 -15.03 -3.74
C ASP A 294 -18.66 -13.55 -3.67
N HIS A 295 -19.50 -13.14 -4.61
CA HIS A 295 -20.01 -11.75 -4.66
C HIS A 295 -20.79 -11.34 -3.40
N LYS A 296 -21.47 -12.30 -2.74
CA LYS A 296 -22.23 -12.01 -1.52
C LYS A 296 -21.30 -11.69 -0.35
N TYR A 297 -20.23 -12.45 -0.23
CA TYR A 297 -19.20 -12.21 0.79
C TYR A 297 -18.54 -10.84 0.59
N LEU A 298 -18.07 -10.54 -0.62
CA LEU A 298 -17.46 -9.24 -0.94
C LEU A 298 -18.41 -8.07 -0.64
N SER A 299 -19.68 -8.18 -1.08
CA SER A 299 -20.69 -7.15 -0.81
C SER A 299 -20.91 -6.95 0.69
N LYS A 300 -21.00 -8.04 1.47
CA LYS A 300 -21.15 -7.98 2.93
C LYS A 300 -19.97 -7.29 3.59
N VAL A 301 -18.73 -7.63 3.19
CA VAL A 301 -17.51 -7.00 3.74
C VAL A 301 -17.51 -5.50 3.48
N VAL A 302 -17.78 -5.08 2.24
CA VAL A 302 -17.79 -3.66 1.87
C VAL A 302 -18.88 -2.90 2.61
N THR A 303 -20.12 -3.44 2.66
CA THR A 303 -21.25 -2.80 3.34
C THR A 303 -20.96 -2.62 4.83
N ASN A 304 -20.56 -3.68 5.52
CA ASN A 304 -20.25 -3.61 6.94
C ASN A 304 -19.08 -2.66 7.25
N GLY A 305 -18.04 -2.69 6.40
CA GLY A 305 -16.90 -1.80 6.52
C GLY A 305 -17.28 -0.33 6.30
N ALA A 306 -18.08 -0.06 5.27
CA ALA A 306 -18.59 1.28 5.01
C ALA A 306 -19.46 1.82 6.16
N GLU A 307 -20.35 0.99 6.74
CA GLU A 307 -21.17 1.38 7.89
C GLU A 307 -20.32 1.76 9.11
N LYS A 308 -19.31 0.92 9.45
CA LYS A 308 -18.38 1.20 10.57
C LYS A 308 -17.57 2.48 10.30
N ALA A 309 -17.04 2.64 9.08
CA ALA A 309 -16.25 3.81 8.70
C ALA A 309 -17.09 5.10 8.69
N ARG A 310 -18.32 5.05 8.15
CA ARG A 310 -19.26 6.18 8.16
C ARG A 310 -19.66 6.57 9.59
N ALA A 311 -19.89 5.62 10.48
CA ALA A 311 -20.22 5.93 11.88
C ALA A 311 -19.14 6.79 12.54
N SER A 312 -17.86 6.46 12.30
CA SER A 312 -16.72 7.28 12.76
C SER A 312 -16.64 8.62 12.04
N ALA A 313 -16.73 8.61 10.72
CA ALA A 313 -16.56 9.79 9.86
C ALA A 313 -17.70 10.82 10.07
N SER A 314 -18.96 10.37 10.12
CA SER A 314 -20.12 11.24 10.35
C SER A 314 -20.08 11.92 11.71
N LYS A 315 -19.55 11.23 12.74
CA LYS A 315 -19.32 11.86 14.06
C LYS A 315 -18.31 13.01 13.91
N THR A 316 -17.19 12.74 13.27
CA THR A 316 -16.13 13.73 13.06
C THR A 316 -16.63 14.94 12.25
N ILE A 317 -17.37 14.71 11.16
CA ILE A 317 -17.90 15.80 10.33
C ILE A 317 -18.92 16.66 11.09
N ARG A 318 -19.81 16.06 11.88
CA ARG A 318 -20.73 16.84 12.72
C ARG A 318 -19.98 17.75 13.70
N GLU A 319 -19.01 17.20 14.43
CA GLU A 319 -18.19 17.95 15.37
C GLU A 319 -17.38 19.05 14.65
N VAL A 320 -16.82 18.77 13.45
CA VAL A 320 -16.15 19.77 12.61
C VAL A 320 -17.09 20.89 12.20
N ARG A 321 -18.31 20.58 11.75
CA ARG A 321 -19.33 21.56 11.38
C ARG A 321 -19.68 22.49 12.54
N ASP A 322 -19.83 21.92 13.74
CA ASP A 322 -20.09 22.70 14.96
C ASP A 322 -18.92 23.64 15.27
N ILE A 323 -17.67 23.16 15.17
CA ILE A 323 -16.45 23.95 15.42
C ILE A 323 -16.33 25.12 14.44
N ILE A 324 -16.58 24.89 13.14
CA ILE A 324 -16.48 25.94 12.12
C ILE A 324 -17.70 26.87 12.09
N GLY A 325 -18.73 26.60 12.88
CA GLY A 325 -19.91 27.45 13.03
C GLY A 325 -21.04 27.16 12.04
N TYR A 326 -21.07 25.97 11.39
CA TYR A 326 -22.22 25.55 10.58
C TYR A 326 -23.35 25.10 11.48
N LYS A 327 -24.26 26.05 11.77
CA LYS A 327 -25.45 25.82 12.60
C LYS A 327 -26.68 25.65 11.75
N GLU A 328 -27.55 24.71 12.12
CA GLU A 328 -28.86 24.62 11.50
C GLU A 328 -29.69 25.85 11.86
N PHE A 329 -30.22 26.49 10.83
CA PHE A 329 -31.22 27.55 11.02
C PHE A 329 -32.57 26.86 11.26
N ARG A 330 -32.93 26.69 12.52
CA ARG A 330 -34.24 26.22 12.97
C ARG A 330 -35.01 27.35 13.57
#